data_a7fdea80a8cd6a7db0eb9c65e86eac9f
#
_entry.id   a7fdea80a8cd6a7db0eb9c65e86eac9f
#
_cell.length_a   1.000
_cell.length_b   1.000
_cell.length_c   1.000
_cell.angle_alpha   90.00
_cell.angle_beta   90.00
_cell.angle_gamma   90.00
#
_symmetry.space_group_name_H-M   'P 1'
#
loop_
_entity.id
_entity.type
_entity.pdbx_description
1 polymer ?
#
loop_
_entity_poly.entity_id
_entity_poly.type
_entity_poly.pdbx_seq_one_letter_code
_entity_poly.pdbx_strand_id
1 'polypeptide(L)' 'MVRRATASELQDLETLMDRLQEAATKSSVTLRFKGGRVEQGYVTFVPRLGTGRIIDVERKFALDYNIHDLAAVDL' A
#
# COMPACT_ATOMS: atom_id res chain seq x y z
N MET A 1 14.28 24.62 -2.67
CA MET A 1 14.31 23.44 -3.53
C MET A 1 13.46 22.33 -2.92
N VAL A 2 12.61 21.76 -3.72
CA VAL A 2 11.78 20.66 -3.23
C VAL A 2 12.64 19.40 -3.14
N ARG A 3 12.60 18.75 -1.98
CA ARG A 3 13.30 17.50 -1.80
C ARG A 3 12.60 16.40 -2.59
N ARG A 4 13.37 15.67 -3.39
CA ARG A 4 12.84 14.53 -4.11
C ARG A 4 12.89 13.28 -3.22
N ALA A 5 11.81 12.51 -3.19
CA ALA A 5 11.82 11.23 -2.49
C ALA A 5 12.82 10.28 -3.17
N THR A 6 13.54 9.50 -2.36
CA THR A 6 14.48 8.51 -2.89
C THR A 6 13.73 7.23 -3.26
N ALA A 7 14.39 6.33 -3.98
CA ALA A 7 13.81 5.05 -4.33
C ALA A 7 13.44 4.21 -3.09
N SER A 8 14.13 4.44 -1.96
CA SER A 8 13.81 3.75 -0.71
C SER A 8 12.61 4.35 0.01
N GLU A 9 12.26 5.61 -0.30
CA GLU A 9 11.12 6.29 0.32
C GLU A 9 9.87 6.18 -0.52
N LEU A 10 10.03 6.20 -1.85
CA LEU A 10 8.91 6.19 -2.79
C LEU A 10 9.12 5.09 -3.81
N GLN A 11 8.29 4.08 -3.74
CA GLN A 11 8.34 2.96 -4.69
C GLN A 11 7.59 3.35 -5.96
N ASP A 12 8.10 2.94 -7.12
CA ASP A 12 7.44 3.21 -8.37
C ASP A 12 6.20 2.32 -8.54
N LEU A 13 5.38 2.64 -9.55
CA LEU A 13 4.11 1.97 -9.76
C LEU A 13 4.27 0.48 -10.02
N GLU A 14 5.28 0.08 -10.78
CA GLU A 14 5.53 -1.33 -11.09
C GLU A 14 5.90 -2.10 -9.83
N THR A 15 6.77 -1.54 -9.00
CA THR A 15 7.16 -2.14 -7.73
C THR A 15 5.95 -2.25 -6.80
N LEU A 16 5.12 -1.20 -6.74
CA LEU A 16 3.91 -1.22 -5.92
C LEU A 16 2.96 -2.33 -6.36
N MET A 17 2.77 -2.50 -7.66
CA MET A 17 1.90 -3.56 -8.17
C MET A 17 2.42 -4.94 -7.78
N ASP A 18 3.72 -5.18 -7.95
CA ASP A 18 4.33 -6.46 -7.60
C ASP A 18 4.20 -6.73 -6.10
N ARG A 19 4.47 -5.74 -5.28
CA ARG A 19 4.39 -5.88 -3.83
C ARG A 19 2.96 -6.07 -3.35
N LEU A 20 1.99 -5.40 -3.97
CA LEU A 20 0.58 -5.58 -3.61
C LEU A 20 0.09 -6.99 -3.95
N GLN A 21 0.51 -7.56 -5.07
CA GLN A 21 0.17 -8.92 -5.42
C GLN A 21 0.75 -9.91 -4.40
N GLU A 22 1.98 -9.69 -3.97
CA GLU A 22 2.59 -10.51 -2.92
C GLU A 22 1.92 -10.25 -1.57
N ALA A 23 1.59 -9.01 -1.28
CA ALA A 23 0.95 -8.62 -0.02
C ALA A 23 -0.36 -9.36 0.21
N ALA A 24 -1.12 -9.63 -0.85
CA ALA A 24 -2.38 -10.34 -0.75
C ALA A 24 -2.23 -11.76 -0.22
N THR A 25 -1.02 -12.31 -0.21
CA THR A 25 -0.72 -13.63 0.35
C THR A 25 -0.25 -13.57 1.80
N LYS A 26 -0.04 -12.37 2.35
CA LYS A 26 0.46 -12.18 3.71
C LYS A 26 -0.69 -11.89 4.66
N SER A 27 -0.48 -12.22 5.94
CA SER A 27 -1.49 -11.96 6.97
C SER A 27 -1.48 -10.51 7.44
N SER A 28 -0.36 -9.81 7.29
CA SER A 28 -0.23 -8.42 7.71
C SER A 28 0.81 -7.72 6.86
N VAL A 29 0.44 -6.54 6.38
CA VAL A 29 1.26 -5.71 5.49
C VAL A 29 1.10 -4.26 5.93
N THR A 30 2.13 -3.46 5.76
CA THR A 30 2.07 -2.02 6.04
C THR A 30 1.98 -1.25 4.73
N LEU A 31 0.97 -0.43 4.61
CA LEU A 31 0.81 0.50 3.49
C LEU A 31 1.18 1.91 3.93
N ARG A 32 2.07 2.54 3.17
CA ARG A 32 2.45 3.93 3.38
C ARG A 32 1.83 4.77 2.28
N PHE A 33 1.06 5.75 2.66
CA PHE A 33 0.35 6.63 1.74
C PHE A 33 1.14 7.90 1.48
N LYS A 34 0.98 8.47 0.30
CA LYS A 34 1.71 9.69 -0.10
C LYS A 34 1.48 10.87 0.82
N GLY A 35 0.31 10.91 1.46
CA GLY A 35 -0.02 11.97 2.43
C GLY A 35 0.60 11.78 3.81
N GLY A 36 1.39 10.74 4.02
CA GLY A 36 2.02 10.45 5.31
C GLY A 36 1.24 9.47 6.17
N ARG A 37 0.04 9.08 5.77
CA ARG A 37 -0.74 8.09 6.49
C ARG A 37 -0.08 6.72 6.38
N VAL A 38 -0.11 5.95 7.47
CA VAL A 38 0.43 4.59 7.52
C VAL A 38 -0.66 3.69 8.10
N GLU A 39 -0.97 2.60 7.40
CA GLU A 39 -1.95 1.62 7.86
C GLU A 39 -1.35 0.23 7.79
N GLN A 40 -1.79 -0.64 8.69
CA GLN A 40 -1.32 -2.01 8.76
C GLN A 40 -2.50 -2.95 8.83
N GLY A 41 -2.42 -4.06 8.10
CA GLY A 41 -3.49 -5.05 8.12
C GLY A 41 -3.40 -6.02 6.96
N TYR A 42 -4.49 -6.73 6.72
CA TYR A 42 -4.63 -7.63 5.59
C TYR A 42 -5.02 -6.83 4.35
N VAL A 43 -4.36 -7.10 3.23
CA VAL A 43 -4.54 -6.33 2.01
C VAL A 43 -5.18 -7.19 0.91
N THR A 44 -6.19 -6.64 0.26
CA THR A 44 -6.69 -7.15 -1.02
C THR A 44 -6.28 -6.20 -2.14
N PHE A 45 -6.18 -6.70 -3.35
CA PHE A 45 -5.78 -5.88 -4.48
C PHE A 45 -6.42 -6.41 -5.76
N VAL A 46 -6.97 -5.51 -6.57
CA VAL A 46 -7.51 -5.81 -7.88
C VAL A 46 -6.63 -5.12 -8.92
N PRO A 47 -5.66 -5.85 -9.53
CA PRO A 47 -4.67 -5.22 -10.42
C PRO A 47 -5.31 -4.48 -11.59
N ARG A 48 -6.38 -5.03 -12.13
CA ARG A 48 -7.07 -4.46 -13.29
C ARG A 48 -7.61 -3.06 -13.00
N LEU A 49 -8.04 -2.83 -11.76
CA LEU A 49 -8.62 -1.55 -11.34
C LEU A 49 -7.60 -0.65 -10.65
N GLY A 50 -6.48 -1.20 -10.20
CA GLY A 50 -5.50 -0.45 -9.41
C GLY A 50 -6.00 -0.08 -8.03
N THR A 51 -6.98 -0.80 -7.49
CA THR A 51 -7.60 -0.51 -6.21
C THR A 51 -7.60 -1.74 -5.32
N GLY A 52 -7.85 -1.53 -4.04
CA GLY A 52 -7.96 -2.61 -3.08
C GLY A 52 -8.44 -2.10 -1.73
N ARG A 53 -8.33 -2.97 -0.74
CA ARG A 53 -8.78 -2.65 0.61
C ARG A 53 -7.75 -3.16 1.60
N ILE A 54 -7.48 -2.38 2.64
CA ILE A 54 -6.69 -2.83 3.78
C ILE A 54 -7.63 -2.99 4.96
N ILE A 55 -7.52 -4.13 5.65
CA ILE A 55 -8.42 -4.53 6.72
C ILE A 55 -7.60 -4.81 7.97
N ASP A 56 -7.91 -4.11 9.05
CA ASP A 56 -7.34 -4.35 10.37
C ASP A 56 -8.44 -4.98 11.23
N VAL A 57 -8.37 -6.31 11.39
CA VAL A 57 -9.40 -7.06 12.08
C VAL A 57 -9.47 -6.70 13.57
N GLU A 58 -8.31 -6.45 14.19
CA GLU A 58 -8.26 -6.13 15.62
C GLU A 58 -8.90 -4.79 15.91
N ARG A 59 -8.66 -3.80 15.05
CA ARG A 59 -9.23 -2.46 15.19
C ARG A 59 -10.60 -2.33 14.55
N LYS A 60 -11.08 -3.39 13.88
CA LYS A 60 -12.35 -3.38 13.14
C LYS A 60 -12.40 -2.23 12.15
N PHE A 61 -11.31 -2.04 11.43
CA PHE A 61 -11.10 -0.93 10.52
C PHE A 61 -10.85 -1.46 9.11
N ALA A 62 -11.43 -0.82 8.12
CA ALA A 62 -11.17 -1.12 6.72
C ALA A 62 -11.09 0.17 5.93
N LEU A 63 -10.17 0.23 4.97
CA LEU A 63 -9.95 1.40 4.15
C LEU A 63 -9.75 0.95 2.71
N ASP A 64 -10.54 1.53 1.81
CA ASP A 64 -10.31 1.36 0.37
C ASP A 64 -9.16 2.26 -0.06
N TYR A 65 -8.31 1.76 -0.96
CA TYR A 65 -7.16 2.54 -1.44
C TYR A 65 -7.04 2.43 -2.95
N ASN A 66 -6.33 3.39 -3.53
CA ASN A 66 -5.93 3.38 -4.93
C ASN A 66 -4.40 3.32 -4.95
N ILE A 67 -3.84 2.53 -5.88
CA ILE A 67 -2.39 2.38 -5.97
C ILE A 67 -1.66 3.72 -6.14
N HIS A 68 -2.31 4.69 -6.79
CA HIS A 68 -1.72 6.01 -6.99
C HIS A 68 -1.59 6.83 -5.71
N ASP A 69 -2.29 6.42 -4.65
CA ASP A 69 -2.20 7.09 -3.35
C ASP A 69 -1.09 6.51 -2.48
N LEU A 70 -0.47 5.43 -2.91
CA LEU A 70 0.54 4.73 -2.11
C LEU A 70 1.94 5.26 -2.41
N ALA A 71 2.72 5.43 -1.35
CA ALA A 71 4.16 5.72 -1.45
C ALA A 71 4.96 4.44 -1.42
N ALA A 72 4.56 3.47 -0.58
CA ALA A 72 5.29 2.22 -0.43
C ALA A 72 4.39 1.13 0.15
N VAL A 73 4.76 -0.11 -0.14
CA VAL A 73 4.17 -1.31 0.45
C VAL A 73 5.29 -2.07 1.16
N ASP A 74 5.19 -2.22 2.46
CA ASP A 74 6.18 -2.93 3.28
C ASP A 74 5.61 -4.30 3.66
N LEU A 75 6.29 -5.34 3.19
CA LEU A 75 5.86 -6.73 3.39
C LEU A 75 6.36 -7.35 4.68
#